data_f0fff2e06b67d70eaa15c082045299b1
#
_entry.id   f0fff2e06b67d70eaa15c082045299b1
#
_cell.length_a   1.000
_cell.length_b   1.000
_cell.length_c   1.000
_cell.angle_alpha   90.00
_cell.angle_beta   90.00
_cell.angle_gamma   90.00
#
_symmetry.space_group_name_H-M   'P 1'
#
loop_
_entity.id
_entity.type
_entity.pdbx_description
1 polymer ?
#
loop_
_entity_poly.entity_id
_entity_poly.type
_entity_poly.pdbx_seq_one_letter_code
_entity_poly.pdbx_strand_id
1 'polypeptide(L)'
;HAEANPGAVTISGAGKFVGHHIAFLQFAKASGANLTYIPASGGVDALRMVKAGETVAGFNNLSDSARSAADLKILAVADLTRHEYLPDVPTLQESGVDVDDSSVNFRGLMVPAGTPQDVIDYLASKVPEMFGEKKTVGKMKATNSPARIMTRREVVSMWNERQTYLTELLAGLQ
;
A
#
# COMPACT_ATOMS: atom_id res chain seq x y z
N HIS A 1 -2.94 12.44 20.45
CA HIS A 1 -1.54 12.71 20.88
C HIS A 1 -0.82 13.65 19.89
N ALA A 2 -0.92 13.39 18.58
CA ALA A 2 -0.29 14.24 17.55
C ALA A 2 -0.78 15.69 17.57
N GLU A 3 -2.06 15.93 17.84
CA GLU A 3 -2.61 17.28 17.97
C GLU A 3 -2.00 18.04 19.14
N ALA A 4 -1.80 17.36 20.28
CA ALA A 4 -1.19 17.95 21.47
C ALA A 4 0.34 18.11 21.34
N ASN A 5 0.97 17.39 20.42
CA ASN A 5 2.42 17.36 20.22
C ASN A 5 2.75 17.37 18.72
N PRO A 6 2.58 18.51 18.04
CA PRO A 6 2.80 18.60 16.60
C PRO A 6 4.21 18.15 16.19
N GLY A 7 4.29 17.24 15.21
CA GLY A 7 5.55 16.71 14.69
C GLY A 7 6.23 15.62 15.55
N ALA A 8 5.78 15.41 16.79
CA ALA A 8 6.37 14.41 17.68
C ALA A 8 6.03 12.95 17.31
N VAL A 9 4.93 12.73 16.58
CA VAL A 9 4.54 11.41 16.13
C VAL A 9 5.29 11.08 14.83
N THR A 10 6.26 10.18 14.95
CA THR A 10 7.06 9.70 13.82
C THR A 10 6.45 8.43 13.24
N ILE A 11 6.36 8.38 11.91
CA ILE A 11 5.79 7.24 11.17
C ILE A 11 6.78 6.77 10.12
N SER A 12 7.25 5.53 10.25
CA SER A 12 8.15 4.93 9.26
C SER A 12 7.40 4.36 8.05
N GLY A 13 8.09 4.27 6.94
CA GLY A 13 7.66 3.59 5.72
C GLY A 13 8.82 3.43 4.76
N ALA A 14 8.66 2.65 3.70
CA ALA A 14 9.66 2.59 2.64
C ALA A 14 9.86 3.98 2.03
N GLY A 15 10.91 4.20 1.26
CA GLY A 15 11.34 5.46 0.67
C GLY A 15 10.28 6.51 0.32
N LYS A 16 10.69 7.68 -0.11
CA LYS A 16 9.75 8.74 -0.50
C LYS A 16 9.05 8.41 -1.83
N PHE A 17 7.79 8.85 -1.97
CA PHE A 17 6.96 8.72 -3.18
C PHE A 17 6.67 7.27 -3.62
N VAL A 18 6.77 6.32 -2.72
CA VAL A 18 6.26 4.95 -2.88
C VAL A 18 4.96 4.78 -2.09
N GLY A 19 4.25 3.66 -2.25
CA GLY A 19 2.93 3.43 -1.65
C GLY A 19 2.84 3.77 -0.15
N HIS A 20 3.84 3.41 0.65
CA HIS A 20 3.87 3.74 2.09
C HIS A 20 3.89 5.26 2.36
N HIS A 21 4.66 6.02 1.57
CA HIS A 21 4.67 7.47 1.70
C HIS A 21 3.36 8.10 1.22
N ILE A 22 2.77 7.56 0.16
CA ILE A 22 1.46 8.02 -0.32
C ILE A 22 0.39 7.76 0.75
N ALA A 23 0.37 6.58 1.36
CA ALA A 23 -0.54 6.28 2.48
C ALA A 23 -0.37 7.26 3.65
N PHE A 24 0.87 7.58 3.99
CA PHE A 24 1.18 8.60 5.00
C PHE A 24 0.62 9.98 4.62
N LEU A 25 0.84 10.43 3.39
CA LEU A 25 0.36 11.73 2.92
C LEU A 25 -1.16 11.83 2.91
N GLN A 26 -1.85 10.76 2.47
CA GLN A 26 -3.30 10.66 2.54
C GLN A 26 -3.79 10.75 3.99
N PHE A 27 -3.20 9.96 4.87
CA PHE A 27 -3.54 9.93 6.29
C PHE A 27 -3.31 11.27 6.97
N ALA A 28 -2.15 11.90 6.75
CA ALA A 28 -1.83 13.21 7.31
C ALA A 28 -2.81 14.29 6.83
N LYS A 29 -3.13 14.30 5.52
CA LYS A 29 -4.10 15.22 4.92
C LYS A 29 -5.50 15.02 5.49
N ALA A 30 -5.98 13.78 5.52
CA ALA A 30 -7.35 13.46 5.97
C ALA A 30 -7.55 13.65 7.47
N SER A 31 -6.53 13.37 8.28
CA SER A 31 -6.59 13.55 9.73
C SER A 31 -6.31 14.97 10.19
N GLY A 32 -5.69 15.80 9.37
CA GLY A 32 -5.18 17.14 9.75
C GLY A 32 -4.03 17.10 10.77
N ALA A 33 -3.51 15.90 11.11
CA ALA A 33 -2.48 15.75 12.12
C ALA A 33 -1.10 16.13 11.59
N ASN A 34 -0.34 16.87 12.38
CA ASN A 34 1.05 17.19 12.09
C ASN A 34 1.94 15.98 12.49
N LEU A 35 2.37 15.21 11.50
CA LEU A 35 3.12 13.97 11.63
C LEU A 35 4.46 14.08 10.93
N THR A 36 5.46 13.31 11.38
CA THR A 36 6.78 13.26 10.75
C THR A 36 7.00 11.92 10.07
N TYR A 37 7.22 11.93 8.75
CA TYR A 37 7.56 10.73 7.99
C TYR A 37 9.04 10.41 8.05
N ILE A 38 9.38 9.17 8.40
CA ILE A 38 10.76 8.67 8.45
C ILE A 38 10.92 7.61 7.34
N PRO A 39 11.58 7.97 6.23
CA PRO A 39 11.81 7.03 5.13
C PRO A 39 12.87 5.99 5.51
N ALA A 40 12.54 4.72 5.34
CA ALA A 40 13.45 3.58 5.48
C ALA A 40 13.91 3.06 4.11
N SER A 41 14.89 2.18 4.07
CA SER A 41 15.40 1.55 2.84
C SER A 41 14.38 0.61 2.18
N GLY A 42 13.40 0.13 2.93
CA GLY A 42 12.33 -0.75 2.47
C GLY A 42 11.30 -1.03 3.55
N GLY A 43 10.24 -1.76 3.20
CA GLY A 43 9.15 -2.07 4.14
C GLY A 43 9.60 -2.87 5.37
N VAL A 44 10.50 -3.84 5.19
CA VAL A 44 11.04 -4.65 6.28
C VAL A 44 11.83 -3.79 7.27
N ASP A 45 12.62 -2.85 6.76
CA ASP A 45 13.40 -1.93 7.60
C ASP A 45 12.48 -0.94 8.34
N ALA A 46 11.47 -0.40 7.67
CA ALA A 46 10.44 0.42 8.31
C ALA A 46 9.72 -0.31 9.45
N LEU A 47 9.41 -1.59 9.26
CA LEU A 47 8.80 -2.43 10.28
C LEU A 47 9.73 -2.66 11.48
N ARG A 48 11.03 -2.88 11.20
CA ARG A 48 12.08 -3.00 12.23
C ARG A 48 12.14 -1.73 13.10
N MET A 49 12.07 -0.55 12.49
CA MET A 49 12.09 0.72 13.22
C MET A 49 10.93 0.83 14.23
N VAL A 50 9.74 0.38 13.86
CA VAL A 50 8.60 0.35 14.80
C VAL A 50 8.86 -0.65 15.93
N LYS A 51 9.34 -1.86 15.60
CA LYS A 51 9.67 -2.88 16.61
C LYS A 51 10.75 -2.43 17.59
N ALA A 52 11.71 -1.66 17.11
CA ALA A 52 12.79 -1.12 17.93
C ALA A 52 12.40 0.15 18.72
N GLY A 53 11.18 0.69 18.51
CA GLY A 53 10.75 1.94 19.13
C GLY A 53 11.45 3.18 18.56
N GLU A 54 12.10 3.06 17.42
CA GLU A 54 12.73 4.20 16.71
C GLU A 54 11.67 5.11 16.10
N THR A 55 10.51 4.58 15.74
CA THR A 55 9.32 5.31 15.32
C THR A 55 8.08 4.85 16.07
N VAL A 56 7.12 5.75 16.27
CA VAL A 56 5.88 5.48 17.01
C VAL A 56 4.98 4.50 16.28
N ALA A 57 4.92 4.62 14.94
CA ALA A 57 4.10 3.75 14.08
C ALA A 57 4.76 3.62 12.70
N GLY A 58 4.13 2.86 11.80
CA GLY A 58 4.61 2.69 10.42
C GLY A 58 3.50 2.33 9.46
N PHE A 59 3.65 2.75 8.22
CA PHE A 59 2.90 2.20 7.09
C PHE A 59 3.68 1.04 6.48
N ASN A 60 3.01 -0.09 6.31
CA ASN A 60 3.64 -1.31 5.80
C ASN A 60 2.70 -2.11 4.90
N ASN A 61 3.28 -3.02 4.12
CA ASN A 61 2.49 -3.98 3.35
C ASN A 61 1.75 -4.94 4.29
N LEU A 62 0.55 -5.33 3.91
CA LEU A 62 -0.29 -6.25 4.68
C LEU A 62 0.44 -7.54 5.03
N SER A 63 1.14 -8.17 4.06
CA SER A 63 1.85 -9.42 4.28
C SER A 63 2.95 -9.33 5.34
N ASP A 64 3.68 -8.21 5.40
CA ASP A 64 4.74 -7.98 6.39
C ASP A 64 4.14 -7.71 7.78
N SER A 65 3.08 -6.91 7.82
CA SER A 65 2.36 -6.58 9.05
C SER A 65 1.67 -7.82 9.64
N ALA A 66 0.98 -8.62 8.82
CA ALA A 66 0.32 -9.84 9.28
C ALA A 66 1.30 -10.86 9.86
N ARG A 67 2.49 -11.03 9.25
CA ARG A 67 3.54 -11.89 9.81
C ARG A 67 4.15 -11.37 11.11
N SER A 68 3.99 -10.11 11.39
CA SER A 68 4.51 -9.44 12.61
C SER A 68 3.43 -9.13 13.64
N ALA A 69 2.22 -9.64 13.46
CA ALA A 69 1.08 -9.35 14.34
C ALA A 69 1.26 -9.83 15.78
N ALA A 70 2.18 -10.78 16.03
CA ALA A 70 2.55 -11.19 17.38
C ALA A 70 3.37 -10.13 18.13
N ASP A 71 4.11 -9.29 17.42
CA ASP A 71 5.03 -8.30 18.00
C ASP A 71 4.48 -6.86 17.91
N LEU A 72 3.53 -6.63 17.03
CA LEU A 72 3.01 -5.29 16.71
C LEU A 72 1.49 -5.27 16.67
N LYS A 73 0.91 -4.19 17.16
CA LYS A 73 -0.52 -3.95 17.02
C LYS A 73 -0.80 -3.32 15.65
N ILE A 74 -1.54 -4.03 14.80
CA ILE A 74 -2.07 -3.48 13.55
C ILE A 74 -3.30 -2.64 13.90
N LEU A 75 -3.28 -1.34 13.59
CA LEU A 75 -4.31 -0.39 14.00
C LEU A 75 -5.43 -0.30 12.97
N ALA A 76 -5.09 -0.23 11.69
CA ALA A 76 -6.04 -0.15 10.58
C ALA A 76 -5.42 -0.60 9.27
N VAL A 77 -6.24 -0.88 8.26
CA VAL A 77 -5.83 -1.11 6.88
C VAL A 77 -6.22 0.11 6.02
N ALA A 78 -5.30 0.52 5.13
CA ALA A 78 -5.53 1.59 4.15
C ALA A 78 -6.14 0.99 2.87
N ASP A 79 -7.37 0.50 2.98
CA ASP A 79 -8.17 -0.07 1.91
C ASP A 79 -9.64 0.29 2.16
N LEU A 80 -10.51 0.14 1.16
CA LEU A 80 -11.93 0.45 1.26
C LEU A 80 -12.73 -0.59 2.07
N THR A 81 -12.17 -1.80 2.23
CA THR A 81 -12.78 -2.89 2.99
C THR A 81 -11.75 -3.58 3.86
N ARG A 82 -12.20 -4.22 4.95
CA ARG A 82 -11.34 -5.08 5.77
C ARG A 82 -10.80 -6.23 4.93
N HIS A 83 -9.57 -6.60 5.21
CA HIS A 83 -8.91 -7.67 4.45
C HIS A 83 -9.16 -9.05 5.09
N GLU A 84 -9.34 -10.10 4.26
CA GLU A 84 -9.62 -11.47 4.72
C GLU A 84 -8.55 -12.06 5.66
N TYR A 85 -7.29 -11.61 5.55
CA TYR A 85 -6.20 -12.02 6.46
C TYR A 85 -6.16 -11.24 7.77
N LEU A 86 -6.96 -10.17 7.88
CA LEU A 86 -7.03 -9.29 9.05
C LEU A 86 -8.49 -8.87 9.30
N PRO A 87 -9.43 -9.82 9.49
CA PRO A 87 -10.87 -9.53 9.52
C PRO A 87 -11.28 -8.65 10.72
N ASP A 88 -10.51 -8.70 11.80
CA ASP A 88 -10.77 -7.93 13.02
C ASP A 88 -10.11 -6.54 13.00
N VAL A 89 -9.29 -6.24 11.98
CA VAL A 89 -8.63 -4.93 11.84
C VAL A 89 -9.53 -4.01 11.01
N PRO A 90 -9.93 -2.84 11.54
CA PRO A 90 -10.77 -1.91 10.81
C PRO A 90 -10.01 -1.25 9.66
N THR A 91 -10.75 -0.67 8.71
CA THR A 91 -10.17 0.25 7.74
C THR A 91 -9.90 1.61 8.38
N LEU A 92 -9.10 2.45 7.71
CA LEU A 92 -8.92 3.84 8.13
C LEU A 92 -10.24 4.61 8.09
N GLN A 93 -11.10 4.35 7.09
CA GLN A 93 -12.44 4.96 7.01
C GLN A 93 -13.33 4.55 8.18
N GLU A 94 -13.37 3.27 8.54
CA GLU A 94 -14.09 2.79 9.74
C GLU A 94 -13.53 3.42 11.02
N SER A 95 -12.27 3.83 11.01
CA SER A 95 -11.60 4.52 12.13
C SER A 95 -11.75 6.05 12.09
N GLY A 96 -12.57 6.59 11.19
CA GLY A 96 -12.86 8.02 11.08
C GLY A 96 -11.86 8.82 10.23
N VAL A 97 -10.96 8.17 9.49
CA VAL A 97 -10.02 8.84 8.59
C VAL A 97 -10.38 8.53 7.14
N ASP A 98 -10.88 9.54 6.43
CA ASP A 98 -11.37 9.38 5.04
C ASP A 98 -10.21 9.33 4.05
N VAL A 99 -9.75 8.12 3.78
CA VAL A 99 -8.74 7.81 2.76
C VAL A 99 -9.26 6.73 1.81
N ASP A 100 -8.82 6.80 0.57
CA ASP A 100 -9.11 5.81 -0.46
C ASP A 100 -8.01 4.72 -0.58
N ASP A 101 -8.13 3.83 -1.56
CA ASP A 101 -7.17 2.76 -1.85
C ASP A 101 -6.05 3.16 -2.83
N SER A 102 -5.87 4.45 -3.12
CA SER A 102 -4.87 4.94 -4.09
C SER A 102 -3.43 4.67 -3.68
N SER A 103 -3.17 4.43 -2.39
CA SER A 103 -1.85 4.04 -1.87
C SER A 103 -1.55 2.54 -1.97
N VAL A 104 -2.53 1.71 -2.31
CA VAL A 104 -2.37 0.25 -2.39
C VAL A 104 -1.33 -0.11 -3.43
N ASN A 105 -0.35 -0.90 -3.02
CA ASN A 105 0.71 -1.38 -3.90
C ASN A 105 0.17 -2.39 -4.92
N PHE A 106 0.67 -2.30 -6.13
CA PHE A 106 0.39 -3.27 -7.18
C PHE A 106 1.69 -3.75 -7.84
N ARG A 107 1.61 -4.87 -8.54
CA ARG A 107 2.66 -5.40 -9.39
C ARG A 107 2.10 -5.65 -10.77
N GLY A 108 2.89 -5.36 -11.79
CA GLY A 108 2.45 -5.53 -13.17
C GLY A 108 3.62 -5.87 -14.09
N LEU A 109 3.28 -6.31 -15.30
CA LEU A 109 4.21 -6.46 -16.39
C LEU A 109 4.15 -5.20 -17.28
N MET A 110 5.29 -4.68 -17.64
CA MET A 110 5.43 -3.60 -18.62
C MET A 110 6.24 -4.09 -19.80
N VAL A 111 5.90 -3.61 -20.97
CA VAL A 111 6.63 -3.89 -22.21
C VAL A 111 7.12 -2.57 -22.83
N PRO A 112 8.17 -2.57 -23.63
CA PRO A 112 8.64 -1.39 -24.35
C PRO A 112 7.53 -0.76 -25.20
N ALA A 113 7.58 0.56 -25.37
CA ALA A 113 6.72 1.26 -26.32
C ALA A 113 6.98 0.73 -27.75
N GLY A 114 5.90 0.48 -28.50
CA GLY A 114 5.99 -0.10 -29.84
C GLY A 114 6.01 -1.63 -29.88
N THR A 115 5.87 -2.33 -28.74
CA THR A 115 5.65 -3.77 -28.75
C THR A 115 4.40 -4.12 -29.57
N PRO A 116 4.46 -5.11 -30.49
CA PRO A 116 3.29 -5.53 -31.29
C PRO A 116 2.10 -5.92 -30.42
N GLN A 117 0.91 -5.58 -30.89
CA GLN A 117 -0.33 -5.77 -30.09
C GLN A 117 -0.61 -7.24 -29.76
N ASP A 118 -0.34 -8.16 -30.68
CA ASP A 118 -0.47 -9.59 -30.50
C ASP A 118 0.41 -10.14 -29.37
N VAL A 119 1.63 -9.60 -29.24
CA VAL A 119 2.54 -9.92 -28.12
C VAL A 119 1.98 -9.40 -26.79
N ILE A 120 1.46 -8.16 -26.80
CA ILE A 120 0.84 -7.57 -25.60
C ILE A 120 -0.37 -8.41 -25.17
N ASP A 121 -1.23 -8.79 -26.10
CA ASP A 121 -2.45 -9.54 -25.82
C ASP A 121 -2.11 -10.97 -25.32
N TYR A 122 -1.10 -11.60 -25.92
CA TYR A 122 -0.60 -12.88 -25.44
C TYR A 122 -0.09 -12.80 -23.99
N LEU A 123 0.78 -11.84 -23.67
CA LEU A 123 1.30 -11.66 -22.31
C LEU A 123 0.17 -11.33 -21.32
N ALA A 124 -0.76 -10.46 -21.69
CA ALA A 124 -1.89 -10.11 -20.85
C ALA A 124 -2.78 -11.32 -20.54
N SER A 125 -2.97 -12.22 -21.50
CA SER A 125 -3.75 -13.45 -21.29
C SER A 125 -3.11 -14.42 -20.28
N LYS A 126 -1.77 -14.38 -20.14
CA LYS A 126 -1.03 -15.26 -19.24
C LYS A 126 -1.07 -14.84 -17.77
N VAL A 127 -1.33 -13.58 -17.48
CA VAL A 127 -1.36 -13.08 -16.10
C VAL A 127 -2.42 -13.81 -15.25
N PRO A 128 -3.69 -13.94 -15.66
CA PRO A 128 -4.68 -14.70 -14.90
C PRO A 128 -4.32 -16.17 -14.74
N GLU A 129 -3.75 -16.80 -15.76
CA GLU A 129 -3.31 -18.19 -15.72
C GLU A 129 -2.23 -18.40 -14.64
N MET A 130 -1.20 -17.53 -14.63
CA MET A 130 -0.09 -17.61 -13.67
C MET A 130 -0.57 -17.46 -12.22
N PHE A 131 -1.44 -16.50 -11.96
CA PHE A 131 -1.95 -16.21 -10.61
C PHE A 131 -3.10 -17.13 -10.19
N GLY A 132 -3.78 -17.78 -11.14
CA GLY A 132 -4.80 -18.80 -10.88
C GLY A 132 -4.22 -20.20 -10.66
N GLU A 133 -2.95 -20.45 -10.95
CA GLU A 133 -2.31 -21.75 -10.74
C GLU A 133 -2.32 -22.12 -9.24
N LYS A 134 -2.72 -23.36 -8.91
CA LYS A 134 -2.85 -23.84 -7.52
C LYS A 134 -1.60 -23.63 -6.68
N LYS A 135 -0.42 -23.84 -7.26
CA LYS A 135 0.86 -23.64 -6.59
C LYS A 135 1.13 -22.17 -6.25
N THR A 136 0.81 -21.27 -7.17
CA THR A 136 0.94 -19.82 -6.98
C THR A 136 -0.03 -19.34 -5.92
N VAL A 137 -1.30 -19.70 -6.02
CA VAL A 137 -2.33 -19.37 -5.01
C VAL A 137 -1.93 -19.90 -3.63
N GLY A 138 -1.45 -21.14 -3.54
CA GLY A 138 -0.99 -21.72 -2.28
C GLY A 138 0.17 -20.95 -1.64
N LYS A 139 1.16 -20.53 -2.45
CA LYS A 139 2.28 -19.71 -1.96
C LYS A 139 1.81 -18.32 -1.48
N MET A 140 0.91 -17.69 -2.22
CA MET A 140 0.38 -16.38 -1.85
C MET A 140 -0.38 -16.45 -0.53
N LYS A 141 -1.24 -17.43 -0.35
CA LYS A 141 -1.95 -17.67 0.92
C LYS A 141 -0.97 -17.93 2.08
N ALA A 142 0.02 -18.80 1.87
CA ALA A 142 1.02 -19.12 2.90
C ALA A 142 1.86 -17.91 3.36
N THR A 143 1.96 -16.88 2.54
CA THR A 143 2.70 -15.64 2.85
C THR A 143 1.80 -14.44 3.17
N ASN A 144 0.49 -14.65 3.32
CA ASN A 144 -0.50 -13.58 3.49
C ASN A 144 -0.37 -12.48 2.42
N SER A 145 -0.04 -12.89 1.19
CA SER A 145 0.12 -11.96 0.06
C SER A 145 -1.21 -11.86 -0.68
N PRO A 146 -1.89 -10.71 -0.61
CA PRO A 146 -3.16 -10.54 -1.30
C PRO A 146 -2.96 -10.52 -2.81
N ALA A 147 -3.97 -11.01 -3.56
CA ALA A 147 -4.01 -10.94 -5.00
C ALA A 147 -5.33 -10.35 -5.48
N ARG A 148 -5.25 -9.27 -6.22
CA ARG A 148 -6.33 -8.74 -7.05
C ARG A 148 -5.85 -8.74 -8.49
N ILE A 149 -6.32 -9.68 -9.28
CA ILE A 149 -5.94 -9.80 -10.69
C ILE A 149 -6.77 -8.82 -11.49
N MET A 150 -6.09 -7.97 -12.25
CA MET A 150 -6.71 -6.94 -13.08
C MET A 150 -6.43 -7.20 -14.56
N THR A 151 -7.42 -6.96 -15.40
CA THR A 151 -7.26 -6.91 -16.85
C THR A 151 -6.45 -5.69 -17.27
N ARG A 152 -5.88 -5.73 -18.48
CA ARG A 152 -5.17 -4.57 -19.05
C ARG A 152 -6.01 -3.29 -19.03
N ARG A 153 -7.30 -3.38 -19.35
CA ARG A 153 -8.22 -2.22 -19.35
C ARG A 153 -8.35 -1.62 -17.94
N GLU A 154 -8.55 -2.46 -16.94
CA GLU A 154 -8.65 -2.03 -15.54
C GLU A 154 -7.34 -1.42 -15.04
N VAL A 155 -6.19 -2.00 -15.42
CA VAL A 155 -4.87 -1.45 -15.08
C VAL A 155 -4.68 -0.06 -15.68
N VAL A 156 -5.05 0.14 -16.96
CA VAL A 156 -4.94 1.45 -17.61
C VAL A 156 -5.86 2.48 -16.96
N SER A 157 -7.11 2.11 -16.62
CA SER A 157 -8.03 2.99 -15.90
C SER A 157 -7.46 3.41 -14.55
N MET A 158 -7.09 2.42 -13.73
CA MET A 158 -6.46 2.64 -12.43
C MET A 158 -5.23 3.55 -12.53
N TRP A 159 -4.39 3.35 -13.55
CA TRP A 159 -3.18 4.16 -13.74
C TRP A 159 -3.51 5.62 -13.99
N ASN A 160 -4.46 5.89 -14.89
CA ASN A 160 -4.89 7.25 -15.21
C ASN A 160 -5.53 7.95 -14.01
N GLU A 161 -6.39 7.26 -13.29
CA GLU A 161 -7.03 7.77 -12.07
C GLU A 161 -5.98 8.13 -11.01
N ARG A 162 -5.05 7.21 -10.75
CA ARG A 162 -3.95 7.44 -9.80
C ARG A 162 -3.01 8.55 -10.23
N GLN A 163 -2.72 8.68 -11.51
CA GLN A 163 -1.88 9.77 -12.01
C GLN A 163 -2.52 11.14 -11.72
N THR A 164 -3.81 11.29 -11.99
CA THR A 164 -4.55 12.52 -11.68
C THR A 164 -4.53 12.80 -10.18
N TYR A 165 -4.94 11.84 -9.39
CA TYR A 165 -4.98 11.95 -7.93
C TYR A 165 -3.62 12.29 -7.32
N LEU A 166 -2.55 11.58 -7.72
CA LEU A 166 -1.21 11.82 -7.19
C LEU A 166 -0.66 13.17 -7.61
N THR A 167 -0.98 13.64 -8.81
CA THR A 167 -0.59 14.99 -9.24
C THR A 167 -1.18 16.05 -8.31
N GLU A 168 -2.45 15.93 -7.95
CA GLU A 168 -3.11 16.85 -7.03
C GLU A 168 -2.58 16.72 -5.59
N LEU A 169 -2.42 15.50 -5.10
CA LEU A 169 -1.90 15.24 -3.75
C LEU A 169 -0.50 15.83 -3.57
N LEU A 170 0.38 15.66 -4.56
CA LEU A 170 1.78 16.08 -4.48
C LEU A 170 1.96 17.57 -4.77
N ALA A 171 1.05 18.21 -5.52
CA ALA A 171 1.09 19.65 -5.73
C ALA A 171 0.97 20.44 -4.41
N GLY A 172 0.29 19.89 -3.43
CA GLY A 172 0.16 20.50 -2.09
C GLY A 172 1.42 20.41 -1.22
N LEU A 173 2.49 19.77 -1.70
CA LEU A 173 3.76 19.60 -0.97
C LEU A 173 4.85 20.60 -1.41
N GLN A 174 4.56 21.45 -2.41
CA GLN A 174 5.43 22.55 -2.85
C GLN A 174 5.09 23.82 -2.08
#